data_3f0fe3ff87e0bebbd30f1e2fe1cef0a6
#
_entry.id   3f0fe3ff87e0bebbd30f1e2fe1cef0a6
#
_cell.length_a   1.000
_cell.length_b   1.000
_cell.length_c   1.000
_cell.angle_alpha   90.00
_cell.angle_beta   90.00
_cell.angle_gamma   90.00
#
_symmetry.space_group_name_H-M   'P 1'
#
loop_
_entity.id
_entity.type
_entity.pdbx_description
1 polymer ?
#
loop_
_entity_poly.entity_id
_entity_poly.type
_entity_poly.pdbx_seq_one_letter_code
_entity_poly.pdbx_strand_id
1 'polypeptide(L)'
;MKKYSIYLFAVLFLFNLVSCSSLEKKTLTLKKAGEAGNSGAGTVQEASVVRVKAEIARKAYERDKGFMFRKHIPEGTGMLFVFENDQILRFWMKNTPTPLSIAFITKEGKIRDIFDMTPYSLSNTVSTGYVRYALEVPQGWFSKVGIEKGDYLELDF
;
A
#
# COMPACT_ATOMS: atom_id res chain seq x y z
N MET A 1 -56.29 3.87 48.33
CA MET A 1 -54.92 4.37 48.15
C MET A 1 -54.21 3.44 47.15
N LYS A 2 -54.05 3.85 45.90
CA LYS A 2 -53.42 3.05 44.85
C LYS A 2 -51.94 3.43 44.73
N LYS A 3 -51.05 2.46 44.92
CA LYS A 3 -49.60 2.61 44.77
C LYS A 3 -49.25 2.49 43.30
N TYR A 4 -48.74 3.55 42.66
CA TYR A 4 -48.18 3.48 41.29
C TYR A 4 -46.72 3.05 41.38
N SER A 5 -46.42 1.86 40.84
CA SER A 5 -45.08 1.34 40.67
C SER A 5 -44.50 1.98 39.42
N ILE A 6 -43.44 2.75 39.59
CA ILE A 6 -42.70 3.37 38.48
C ILE A 6 -41.66 2.37 38.00
N TYR A 7 -41.91 1.74 36.84
CA TYR A 7 -40.91 0.95 36.13
C TYR A 7 -39.97 1.90 35.38
N LEU A 8 -38.78 2.04 35.94
CA LEU A 8 -37.68 2.76 35.28
C LEU A 8 -37.10 1.86 34.17
N PHE A 9 -37.51 2.08 32.91
CA PHE A 9 -36.90 1.46 31.74
C PHE A 9 -35.51 2.09 31.52
N ALA A 10 -34.45 1.42 31.99
CA ALA A 10 -33.10 1.72 31.61
C ALA A 10 -32.87 1.25 30.18
N VAL A 11 -33.01 2.16 29.22
CA VAL A 11 -32.60 1.93 27.82
C VAL A 11 -31.10 1.96 27.78
N LEU A 12 -30.49 0.77 27.78
CA LEU A 12 -29.05 0.60 27.54
C LEU A 12 -28.78 0.92 26.07
N PHE A 13 -28.36 2.16 25.81
CA PHE A 13 -27.80 2.56 24.52
C PHE A 13 -26.45 1.86 24.37
N LEU A 14 -26.44 0.69 23.73
CA LEU A 14 -25.21 0.08 23.26
C LEU A 14 -24.65 0.95 22.15
N PHE A 15 -23.78 1.88 22.53
CA PHE A 15 -22.87 2.53 21.59
C PHE A 15 -21.98 1.44 20.99
N ASN A 16 -22.38 0.92 19.83
CA ASN A 16 -21.46 0.21 18.96
C ASN A 16 -20.38 1.21 18.55
N LEU A 17 -19.27 1.19 19.27
CA LEU A 17 -18.02 1.79 18.83
C LEU A 17 -17.64 1.07 17.54
N VAL A 18 -18.02 1.64 16.40
CA VAL A 18 -17.43 1.28 15.11
C VAL A 18 -15.96 1.63 15.25
N SER A 19 -15.17 0.64 15.65
CA SER A 19 -13.72 0.74 15.63
C SER A 19 -13.33 1.05 14.19
N CYS A 20 -12.98 2.30 13.93
CA CYS A 20 -12.33 2.69 12.70
C CYS A 20 -10.95 2.01 12.71
N SER A 21 -10.92 0.74 12.26
CA SER A 21 -9.67 -0.02 12.18
C SER A 21 -8.76 0.69 11.19
N SER A 22 -7.73 1.34 11.71
CA SER A 22 -6.63 1.84 10.88
C SER A 22 -6.00 0.63 10.15
N LEU A 23 -5.59 0.83 8.90
CA LEU A 23 -4.86 -0.19 8.15
C LEU A 23 -3.60 -0.63 8.92
N GLU A 24 -3.28 -1.91 8.82
CA GLU A 24 -2.00 -2.45 9.29
C GLU A 24 -0.85 -1.65 8.67
N LYS A 25 0.18 -1.33 9.44
CA LYS A 25 1.38 -0.62 8.94
C LYS A 25 2.60 -1.50 9.10
N LYS A 26 3.37 -1.62 8.02
CA LYS A 26 4.65 -2.36 8.01
C LYS A 26 5.75 -1.54 7.38
N THR A 27 6.99 -1.82 7.80
CA THR A 27 8.17 -1.34 7.08
C THR A 27 8.52 -2.38 6.04
N LEU A 28 8.42 -2.01 4.78
CA LEU A 28 8.75 -2.86 3.65
C LEU A 28 10.20 -2.60 3.21
N THR A 29 10.88 -3.64 2.76
CA THR A 29 12.26 -3.61 2.29
C THR A 29 12.28 -3.80 0.77
N LEU A 30 12.97 -2.89 0.06
CA LEU A 30 13.23 -3.03 -1.37
C LEU A 30 14.73 -3.23 -1.59
N LYS A 31 15.10 -4.09 -2.55
CA LYS A 31 16.48 -4.46 -2.90
C LYS A 31 16.70 -4.33 -4.40
N LYS A 32 17.91 -3.94 -4.78
CA LYS A 32 18.33 -3.86 -6.18
C LYS A 32 18.61 -5.23 -6.79
N ALA A 33 18.23 -5.41 -8.05
CA ALA A 33 18.36 -6.68 -8.78
C ALA A 33 19.80 -7.19 -8.93
N GLY A 34 20.80 -6.32 -8.88
CA GLY A 34 22.23 -6.67 -9.07
C GLY A 34 22.92 -7.25 -7.84
N GLU A 35 22.26 -7.28 -6.68
CA GLU A 35 22.87 -7.63 -5.39
C GLU A 35 22.47 -9.02 -4.85
N ALA A 36 21.65 -9.76 -5.58
CA ALA A 36 21.25 -11.13 -5.25
C ALA A 36 22.21 -12.14 -5.88
N GLY A 37 23.41 -12.34 -5.31
CA GLY A 37 24.22 -13.53 -5.57
C GLY A 37 25.58 -13.31 -6.25
N ASN A 38 26.52 -12.68 -5.59
CA ASN A 38 27.93 -12.96 -5.86
C ASN A 38 28.66 -13.30 -4.55
N SER A 39 28.69 -14.59 -4.22
CA SER A 39 29.51 -15.15 -3.14
C SER A 39 30.97 -15.29 -3.63
N GLY A 40 31.53 -14.23 -4.20
CA GLY A 40 32.94 -14.12 -4.58
C GLY A 40 33.64 -13.20 -3.61
N ALA A 41 34.70 -13.69 -2.94
CA ALA A 41 35.50 -12.97 -1.98
C ALA A 41 36.00 -11.61 -2.53
N GLY A 42 35.52 -10.54 -1.94
CA GLY A 42 36.02 -9.17 -2.23
C GLY A 42 34.99 -8.13 -1.81
N THR A 43 35.25 -7.46 -0.69
CA THR A 43 34.53 -6.29 -0.15
C THR A 43 33.00 -6.43 -0.13
N VAL A 44 32.46 -6.65 1.08
CA VAL A 44 31.02 -6.56 1.37
C VAL A 44 30.57 -5.14 1.11
N GLN A 45 30.15 -4.87 -0.13
CA GLN A 45 29.39 -3.68 -0.44
C GLN A 45 27.99 -3.95 0.14
N GLU A 46 27.66 -3.29 1.25
CA GLU A 46 26.31 -3.39 1.83
C GLU A 46 25.30 -3.11 0.72
N ALA A 47 24.46 -4.12 0.43
CA ALA A 47 23.34 -3.97 -0.49
C ALA A 47 22.55 -2.73 -0.07
N SER A 48 22.35 -1.78 -0.96
CA SER A 48 21.62 -0.55 -0.65
C SER A 48 20.15 -0.88 -0.41
N VAL A 49 19.83 -1.13 0.85
CA VAL A 49 18.48 -1.50 1.30
C VAL A 49 17.63 -0.25 1.45
N VAL A 50 16.58 -0.15 0.67
CA VAL A 50 15.58 0.93 0.75
C VAL A 50 14.39 0.48 1.58
N ARG A 51 13.95 1.33 2.52
CA ARG A 51 12.79 1.04 3.38
C ARG A 51 11.68 2.05 3.17
N VAL A 52 10.43 1.56 3.14
CA VAL A 52 9.21 2.37 3.07
C VAL A 52 8.22 1.90 4.13
N LYS A 53 7.62 2.84 4.86
CA LYS A 53 6.54 2.54 5.82
C LYS A 53 5.21 2.50 5.08
N ALA A 54 4.68 1.30 4.83
CA ALA A 54 3.45 1.15 4.07
C ALA A 54 2.25 0.75 4.93
N GLU A 55 1.09 1.30 4.60
CA GLU A 55 -0.21 0.78 5.00
C GLU A 55 -0.52 -0.44 4.11
N ILE A 56 -1.08 -1.50 4.69
CA ILE A 56 -1.36 -2.75 3.95
C ILE A 56 -2.85 -2.85 3.67
N ALA A 57 -3.23 -2.76 2.40
CA ALA A 57 -4.62 -2.88 1.91
C ALA A 57 -4.86 -4.30 1.38
N ARG A 58 -5.54 -5.15 2.16
CA ARG A 58 -5.85 -6.54 1.80
C ARG A 58 -7.31 -6.75 1.42
N LYS A 59 -8.22 -6.04 2.08
CA LYS A 59 -9.65 -6.19 1.84
C LYS A 59 -10.10 -5.34 0.65
N ALA A 60 -11.14 -5.77 -0.06
CA ALA A 60 -11.64 -5.06 -1.24
C ALA A 60 -11.90 -3.58 -0.94
N TYR A 61 -12.63 -3.26 0.13
CA TYR A 61 -12.95 -1.87 0.47
C TYR A 61 -11.71 -1.02 0.84
N GLU A 62 -10.64 -1.66 1.37
CA GLU A 62 -9.37 -0.99 1.67
C GLU A 62 -8.64 -0.61 0.38
N ARG A 63 -8.60 -1.56 -0.58
CA ARG A 63 -8.02 -1.33 -1.91
C ARG A 63 -8.82 -0.31 -2.71
N ASP A 64 -10.14 -0.37 -2.67
CA ASP A 64 -11.02 0.58 -3.38
C ASP A 64 -10.86 2.01 -2.86
N LYS A 65 -10.65 2.16 -1.55
CA LYS A 65 -10.43 3.46 -0.93
C LYS A 65 -9.03 4.02 -1.22
N GLY A 66 -7.99 3.20 -1.11
CA GLY A 66 -6.62 3.62 -1.32
C GLY A 66 -6.28 4.95 -0.62
N PHE A 67 -5.63 5.85 -1.34
CA PHE A 67 -5.29 7.20 -0.90
C PHE A 67 -6.34 8.27 -1.22
N MET A 68 -7.56 7.88 -1.61
CA MET A 68 -8.64 8.86 -1.85
C MET A 68 -8.79 9.84 -0.68
N PHE A 69 -9.00 11.11 -1.03
CA PHE A 69 -9.22 12.25 -0.13
C PHE A 69 -8.02 12.64 0.75
N ARG A 70 -6.86 12.00 0.61
CA ARG A 70 -5.64 12.36 1.36
C ARG A 70 -4.89 13.47 0.62
N LYS A 71 -4.83 14.64 1.23
CA LYS A 71 -4.18 15.84 0.68
C LYS A 71 -2.66 15.82 0.85
N HIS A 72 -2.15 14.97 1.75
CA HIS A 72 -0.74 14.85 2.04
C HIS A 72 -0.39 13.40 2.40
N ILE A 73 0.66 12.90 1.79
CA ILE A 73 1.26 11.59 2.06
C ILE A 73 2.73 11.85 2.34
N PRO A 74 3.22 11.57 3.56
CA PRO A 74 4.61 11.85 3.92
C PRO A 74 5.59 11.05 3.06
N GLU A 75 6.73 11.65 2.74
CA GLU A 75 7.81 10.97 2.06
C GLU A 75 8.30 9.74 2.85
N GLY A 76 8.71 8.68 2.18
CA GLY A 76 9.08 7.41 2.82
C GLY A 76 7.91 6.62 3.38
N THR A 77 6.66 7.03 3.06
CA THR A 77 5.45 6.27 3.35
C THR A 77 4.75 5.84 2.06
N GLY A 78 3.87 4.84 2.16
CA GLY A 78 3.15 4.33 1.00
C GLY A 78 1.95 3.47 1.39
N MET A 79 1.35 2.83 0.38
CA MET A 79 0.32 1.82 0.56
C MET A 79 0.62 0.62 -0.34
N LEU A 80 0.68 -0.56 0.28
CA LEU A 80 0.80 -1.83 -0.42
C LEU A 80 -0.57 -2.47 -0.57
N PHE A 81 -0.99 -2.65 -1.79
CA PHE A 81 -2.19 -3.38 -2.18
C PHE A 81 -1.85 -4.84 -2.39
N VAL A 82 -2.50 -5.71 -1.65
CA VAL A 82 -2.27 -7.17 -1.70
C VAL A 82 -3.48 -7.85 -2.31
N PHE A 83 -3.26 -8.63 -3.36
CA PHE A 83 -4.30 -9.41 -4.04
C PHE A 83 -4.09 -10.90 -3.80
N GLU A 84 -5.17 -11.66 -3.77
CA GLU A 84 -5.15 -13.12 -3.51
C GLU A 84 -4.54 -13.89 -4.68
N ASN A 85 -4.79 -13.42 -5.92
CA ASN A 85 -4.37 -14.07 -7.14
C ASN A 85 -3.58 -13.14 -8.05
N ASP A 86 -2.73 -13.72 -8.91
CA ASP A 86 -2.05 -12.98 -9.96
C ASP A 86 -3.05 -12.52 -11.01
N GLN A 87 -3.02 -11.23 -11.35
CA GLN A 87 -3.94 -10.62 -12.30
C GLN A 87 -3.36 -9.37 -12.94
N ILE A 88 -3.97 -8.89 -14.01
CA ILE A 88 -3.70 -7.56 -14.57
C ILE A 88 -4.37 -6.55 -13.65
N LEU A 89 -3.57 -5.74 -12.96
CA LEU A 89 -4.06 -4.71 -12.06
C LEU A 89 -4.33 -3.42 -12.81
N ARG A 90 -5.38 -2.71 -12.37
CA ARG A 90 -5.83 -1.42 -12.91
C ARG A 90 -6.06 -0.47 -11.77
N PHE A 91 -5.39 0.69 -11.82
CA PHE A 91 -5.48 1.73 -10.81
C PHE A 91 -5.86 3.06 -11.45
N TRP A 92 -6.61 3.85 -10.76
CA TRP A 92 -7.00 5.20 -11.13
C TRP A 92 -6.73 6.18 -10.00
N MET A 93 -6.77 7.47 -10.30
CA MET A 93 -6.56 8.55 -9.31
C MET A 93 -7.87 9.24 -8.91
N LYS A 94 -9.02 8.55 -9.04
CA LYS A 94 -10.32 9.11 -8.62
C LYS A 94 -10.25 9.59 -7.18
N ASN A 95 -10.68 10.83 -6.93
CA ASN A 95 -10.68 11.46 -5.60
C ASN A 95 -9.30 11.49 -4.90
N THR A 96 -8.20 11.32 -5.64
CA THR A 96 -6.84 11.31 -5.08
C THR A 96 -6.11 12.59 -5.51
N PRO A 97 -6.01 13.60 -4.61
CA PRO A 97 -5.43 14.90 -4.91
C PRO A 97 -3.90 14.90 -4.94
N THR A 98 -3.26 13.95 -4.26
CA THR A 98 -1.79 13.88 -4.13
C THR A 98 -1.21 13.11 -5.31
N PRO A 99 -0.18 13.67 -6.02
CA PRO A 99 0.54 12.94 -7.07
C PRO A 99 1.21 11.68 -6.50
N LEU A 100 1.09 10.55 -7.21
CA LEU A 100 1.63 9.26 -6.78
C LEU A 100 2.48 8.63 -7.88
N SER A 101 3.43 7.77 -7.47
CA SER A 101 4.02 6.74 -8.32
C SER A 101 3.53 5.37 -7.85
N ILE A 102 3.27 4.45 -8.78
CA ILE A 102 2.87 3.08 -8.51
C ILE A 102 3.89 2.10 -9.07
N ALA A 103 4.29 1.11 -8.26
CA ALA A 103 5.04 -0.06 -8.71
C ALA A 103 4.12 -1.27 -8.73
N PHE A 104 4.04 -1.97 -9.86
CA PHE A 104 3.38 -3.26 -10.00
C PHE A 104 4.38 -4.40 -9.75
N ILE A 105 4.03 -5.34 -8.88
CA ILE A 105 4.97 -6.29 -8.31
C ILE A 105 4.43 -7.71 -8.46
N THR A 106 5.28 -8.63 -8.96
CA THR A 106 4.92 -10.05 -9.15
C THR A 106 4.78 -10.76 -7.80
N LYS A 107 4.28 -11.98 -7.82
CA LYS A 107 4.15 -12.82 -6.63
C LYS A 107 5.49 -13.17 -5.99
N GLU A 108 6.58 -13.13 -6.76
CA GLU A 108 7.95 -13.35 -6.29
C GLU A 108 8.61 -12.06 -5.74
N GLY A 109 7.88 -10.94 -5.70
CA GLY A 109 8.37 -9.65 -5.23
C GLY A 109 9.09 -8.81 -6.28
N LYS A 110 9.23 -9.27 -7.54
CA LYS A 110 9.91 -8.50 -8.59
C LYS A 110 9.06 -7.33 -9.06
N ILE A 111 9.64 -6.15 -9.09
CA ILE A 111 9.01 -4.95 -9.66
C ILE A 111 8.95 -5.11 -11.18
N ARG A 112 7.73 -5.22 -11.70
CA ARG A 112 7.45 -5.39 -13.12
C ARG A 112 7.40 -4.08 -13.86
N ASP A 113 6.69 -3.10 -13.28
CA ASP A 113 6.49 -1.78 -13.87
C ASP A 113 6.50 -0.72 -12.77
N ILE A 114 6.91 0.51 -13.14
CA ILE A 114 6.73 1.72 -12.31
C ILE A 114 6.13 2.79 -13.21
N PHE A 115 5.07 3.46 -12.73
CA PHE A 115 4.41 4.55 -13.44
C PHE A 115 4.12 5.71 -12.49
N ASP A 116 4.15 6.92 -13.02
CA ASP A 116 3.61 8.11 -12.36
C ASP A 116 2.14 8.26 -12.68
N MET A 117 1.36 8.68 -11.69
CA MET A 117 -0.09 8.83 -11.80
C MET A 117 -0.51 10.27 -11.56
N THR A 118 -1.32 10.80 -12.50
CA THR A 118 -1.82 12.16 -12.44
C THR A 118 -3.00 12.29 -11.46
N PRO A 119 -2.96 13.24 -10.51
CA PRO A 119 -4.08 13.49 -9.60
C PRO A 119 -5.43 13.62 -10.32
N TYR A 120 -6.48 13.07 -9.70
CA TYR A 120 -7.87 13.08 -10.19
C TYR A 120 -8.12 12.38 -11.54
N SER A 121 -7.11 11.77 -12.17
CA SER A 121 -7.29 11.05 -13.42
C SER A 121 -8.24 9.87 -13.25
N LEU A 122 -9.19 9.72 -14.16
CA LEU A 122 -10.08 8.57 -14.26
C LEU A 122 -9.54 7.50 -15.24
N SER A 123 -8.45 7.81 -15.96
CA SER A 123 -7.76 6.85 -16.81
C SER A 123 -7.05 5.81 -15.95
N ASN A 124 -7.12 4.54 -16.38
CA ASN A 124 -6.45 3.47 -15.67
C ASN A 124 -4.94 3.43 -15.98
N THR A 125 -4.12 3.36 -14.93
CA THR A 125 -2.76 2.88 -15.00
C THR A 125 -2.80 1.36 -14.86
N VAL A 126 -2.27 0.63 -15.85
CA VAL A 126 -2.47 -0.82 -15.99
C VAL A 126 -1.11 -1.53 -15.96
N SER A 127 -1.00 -2.63 -15.19
CA SER A 127 0.21 -3.47 -15.21
C SER A 127 0.39 -4.12 -16.58
N THR A 128 1.65 -4.20 -17.07
CA THR A 128 1.97 -4.81 -18.38
C THR A 128 1.89 -6.34 -18.38
N GLY A 129 1.59 -6.95 -17.25
CA GLY A 129 1.40 -8.38 -17.09
C GLY A 129 0.85 -8.74 -15.74
N TYR A 130 0.73 -10.04 -15.46
CA TYR A 130 0.20 -10.56 -14.21
C TYR A 130 1.09 -10.18 -13.02
N VAL A 131 0.47 -9.65 -11.96
CA VAL A 131 1.11 -9.19 -10.73
C VAL A 131 0.22 -9.54 -9.54
N ARG A 132 0.83 -9.58 -8.34
CA ARG A 132 0.15 -9.89 -7.08
C ARG A 132 0.00 -8.67 -6.19
N TYR A 133 0.91 -7.70 -6.33
CA TYR A 133 0.98 -6.54 -5.45
C TYR A 133 1.10 -5.25 -6.27
N ALA A 134 0.68 -4.15 -5.64
CA ALA A 134 0.97 -2.80 -6.12
C ALA A 134 1.41 -1.94 -4.93
N LEU A 135 2.48 -1.16 -5.09
CA LEU A 135 2.97 -0.23 -4.06
C LEU A 135 2.82 1.19 -4.57
N GLU A 136 1.94 1.97 -3.94
CA GLU A 136 1.81 3.42 -4.16
C GLU A 136 2.65 4.21 -3.16
N VAL A 137 3.36 5.22 -3.65
CA VAL A 137 4.19 6.15 -2.87
C VAL A 137 4.03 7.56 -3.44
N PRO A 138 4.48 8.62 -2.72
CA PRO A 138 4.56 9.97 -3.31
C PRO A 138 5.32 9.97 -4.64
N GLN A 139 4.84 10.72 -5.61
CA GLN A 139 5.40 10.75 -6.97
C GLN A 139 6.90 11.05 -6.96
N GLY A 140 7.65 10.30 -7.77
CA GLY A 140 9.10 10.43 -7.92
C GLY A 140 9.91 9.74 -6.82
N TRP A 141 9.28 9.18 -5.77
CA TRP A 141 10.01 8.55 -4.67
C TRP A 141 10.88 7.39 -5.13
N PHE A 142 10.42 6.51 -6.01
CA PHE A 142 11.22 5.38 -6.52
C PHE A 142 12.52 5.86 -7.17
N SER A 143 12.43 6.85 -8.06
CA SER A 143 13.60 7.45 -8.71
C SER A 143 14.57 8.08 -7.71
N LYS A 144 14.05 8.81 -6.71
CA LYS A 144 14.84 9.45 -5.67
C LYS A 144 15.67 8.46 -4.86
N VAL A 145 15.13 7.28 -4.56
CA VAL A 145 15.82 6.25 -3.79
C VAL A 145 16.54 5.23 -4.68
N GLY A 146 16.51 5.41 -6.00
CA GLY A 146 17.20 4.60 -6.98
C GLY A 146 16.59 3.19 -7.16
N ILE A 147 15.27 3.03 -6.89
CA ILE A 147 14.55 1.78 -7.15
C ILE A 147 13.96 1.83 -8.56
N GLU A 148 14.16 0.75 -9.31
CA GLU A 148 13.82 0.66 -10.72
C GLU A 148 13.04 -0.64 -11.05
N LYS A 149 12.54 -0.70 -12.26
CA LYS A 149 11.96 -1.94 -12.82
C LYS A 149 13.03 -3.04 -12.81
N GLY A 150 12.65 -4.21 -12.28
CA GLY A 150 13.55 -5.35 -12.13
C GLY A 150 14.03 -5.56 -10.69
N ASP A 151 13.99 -4.52 -9.85
CA ASP A 151 14.29 -4.61 -8.41
C ASP A 151 13.23 -5.42 -7.68
N TYR A 152 13.43 -5.66 -6.38
CA TYR A 152 12.60 -6.56 -5.60
C TYR A 152 12.06 -5.92 -4.32
N LEU A 153 10.81 -6.24 -4.00
CA LEU A 153 10.20 -6.10 -2.69
C LEU A 153 10.40 -7.42 -1.92
N GLU A 154 10.95 -7.36 -0.71
CA GLU A 154 10.94 -8.52 0.21
C GLU A 154 9.51 -8.80 0.68
N LEU A 155 9.12 -10.07 0.63
CA LEU A 155 7.76 -10.52 0.95
C LEU A 155 7.74 -11.17 2.35
N ASP A 156 7.97 -10.37 3.38
CA ASP A 156 8.01 -10.78 4.80
C ASP A 156 6.82 -10.24 5.62
N PHE A 157 5.67 -9.99 4.96
CA PHE A 157 4.48 -9.34 5.54
C PHE A 157 3.19 -10.17 5.45
#